data_3dcf7e1aa5f11c65e9ca15ebb4725b4b
#
_entry.id   3dcf7e1aa5f11c65e9ca15ebb4725b4b
#
_cell.length_a   1.000
_cell.length_b   1.000
_cell.length_c   1.000
_cell.angle_alpha   90.00
_cell.angle_beta   90.00
_cell.angle_gamma   90.00
#
_symmetry.space_group_name_H-M   'P 1'
#
loop_
_entity.id
_entity.type
_entity.pdbx_description
1 polymer ?
#
loop_
_entity_poly.entity_id
_entity_poly.type
_entity_poly.pdbx_seq_one_letter_code
_entity_poly.pdbx_strand_id
1 'polypeptide(L)'
;EHYQGRLLNIHPSLLPKYQGLNTHQRAIDAGDAEHGCSVHFVTAELDGGPVILQAKVPIFPDDDSESVAERVHEQEHRIYPLVIRWFCQNRLQQRSDQALLDGQVLSKHGYADDDHQE
;
A
#
# COMPACT_ATOMS: atom_id res chain seq x y z
N GLU A 1 21.81 -1.87 -5.77
CA GLU A 1 21.13 -0.63 -6.15
C GLU A 1 21.37 0.46 -5.15
N HIS A 2 21.66 1.64 -5.65
CA HIS A 2 21.88 2.81 -4.81
C HIS A 2 20.69 3.12 -3.92
N TYR A 3 19.50 2.93 -4.45
CA TYR A 3 18.30 3.44 -3.80
C TYR A 3 17.49 2.37 -3.13
N GLN A 4 17.98 1.14 -3.11
CA GLN A 4 17.25 0.06 -2.48
C GLN A 4 17.02 0.39 -1.01
N GLY A 5 15.77 0.33 -0.57
CA GLY A 5 15.39 0.62 0.79
C GLY A 5 15.37 2.10 1.14
N ARG A 6 15.56 2.99 0.15
CA ARG A 6 15.63 4.43 0.39
C ARG A 6 14.48 5.21 -0.23
N LEU A 7 13.72 4.60 -1.13
CA LEU A 7 12.61 5.27 -1.78
C LEU A 7 11.32 4.58 -1.44
N LEU A 8 10.33 5.38 -1.14
CA LEU A 8 8.99 4.91 -0.80
C LEU A 8 8.00 5.49 -1.80
N ASN A 9 6.92 4.77 -2.03
CA ASN A 9 5.83 5.27 -2.85
C ASN A 9 4.53 4.74 -2.29
N ILE A 10 3.44 5.43 -2.62
CA ILE A 10 2.11 4.97 -2.29
C ILE A 10 1.37 4.71 -3.59
N HIS A 11 0.68 3.60 -3.66
CA HIS A 11 -0.04 3.18 -4.86
C HIS A 11 -1.50 2.93 -4.49
N PRO A 12 -2.45 3.41 -5.30
CA PRO A 12 -3.88 3.31 -4.95
C PRO A 12 -4.48 1.97 -5.30
N SER A 13 -3.94 0.90 -4.75
CA SER A 13 -4.53 -0.42 -4.83
C SER A 13 -3.98 -1.27 -3.70
N LEU A 14 -4.60 -2.43 -3.48
CA LEU A 14 -4.10 -3.43 -2.54
C LEU A 14 -3.12 -4.31 -3.28
N LEU A 15 -1.88 -3.84 -3.41
CA LEU A 15 -0.86 -4.58 -4.14
C LEU A 15 -0.72 -6.01 -3.61
N PRO A 16 -0.49 -6.99 -4.46
CA PRO A 16 -0.09 -6.89 -5.86
C PRO A 16 -1.23 -6.70 -6.86
N LYS A 17 -2.45 -6.47 -6.40
CA LYS A 17 -3.56 -6.23 -7.32
C LYS A 17 -3.40 -4.88 -8.00
N TYR A 18 -3.73 -4.82 -9.27
CA TYR A 18 -3.89 -3.57 -10.03
C TYR A 18 -2.67 -2.70 -10.01
N GLN A 19 -1.55 -3.24 -10.44
CA GLN A 19 -0.38 -2.43 -10.70
C GLN A 19 -0.68 -1.49 -11.88
N GLY A 20 -0.05 -0.31 -11.87
CA GLY A 20 -0.24 0.64 -12.95
C GLY A 20 -1.39 1.60 -12.68
N LEU A 21 -2.14 1.93 -13.73
CA LEU A 21 -3.11 3.03 -13.71
C LEU A 21 -4.54 2.53 -13.61
N ASN A 22 -5.44 3.46 -13.32
CA ASN A 22 -6.90 3.24 -13.34
C ASN A 22 -7.35 2.18 -12.35
N THR A 23 -6.72 2.15 -11.18
CA THR A 23 -6.96 1.08 -10.22
C THR A 23 -8.37 1.09 -9.67
N HIS A 24 -8.93 2.29 -9.43
CA HIS A 24 -10.29 2.39 -8.85
C HIS A 24 -11.31 1.79 -9.80
N GLN A 25 -11.25 2.17 -11.08
CA GLN A 25 -12.19 1.63 -12.05
C GLN A 25 -11.98 0.15 -12.26
N ARG A 26 -10.73 -0.30 -12.25
CA ARG A 26 -10.44 -1.72 -12.43
C ARG A 26 -10.99 -2.55 -11.29
N ALA A 27 -10.92 -2.05 -10.06
CA ALA A 27 -11.49 -2.75 -8.91
C ALA A 27 -13.01 -2.82 -9.01
N ILE A 28 -13.65 -1.73 -9.43
CA ILE A 28 -15.09 -1.71 -9.61
C ILE A 28 -15.50 -2.69 -10.70
N ASP A 29 -14.80 -2.66 -11.84
CA ASP A 29 -15.13 -3.53 -12.97
C ASP A 29 -14.97 -5.01 -12.62
N ALA A 30 -14.04 -5.31 -11.73
CA ALA A 30 -13.80 -6.68 -11.29
C ALA A 30 -14.82 -7.15 -10.26
N GLY A 31 -15.65 -6.24 -9.74
CA GLY A 31 -16.63 -6.61 -8.72
C GLY A 31 -16.04 -6.82 -7.35
N ASP A 32 -14.88 -6.20 -7.08
CA ASP A 32 -14.25 -6.35 -5.78
C ASP A 32 -15.09 -5.69 -4.69
N ALA A 33 -15.14 -6.32 -3.53
CA ALA A 33 -15.82 -5.76 -2.37
C ALA A 33 -14.92 -4.80 -1.60
N GLU A 34 -13.61 -4.89 -1.80
CA GLU A 34 -12.63 -4.06 -1.12
C GLU A 34 -11.60 -3.55 -2.10
N HIS A 35 -11.06 -2.39 -1.77
CA HIS A 35 -10.00 -1.75 -2.52
C HIS A 35 -9.13 -1.03 -1.50
N GLY A 36 -8.18 -0.23 -1.94
CA GLY A 36 -7.38 0.49 -0.97
C GLY A 36 -6.11 1.04 -1.56
N CYS A 37 -5.11 1.17 -0.72
CA CYS A 37 -3.82 1.71 -1.10
C CYS A 37 -2.71 0.97 -0.38
N SER A 38 -1.52 1.05 -0.95
CA SER A 38 -0.33 0.38 -0.42
C SER A 38 0.83 1.34 -0.40
N VAL A 39 1.58 1.37 0.69
CA VAL A 39 2.88 2.02 0.73
C VAL A 39 3.93 0.93 0.56
N HIS A 40 4.86 1.14 -0.35
CA HIS A 40 5.85 0.13 -0.68
C HIS A 40 7.20 0.75 -0.96
N PHE A 41 8.24 -0.07 -0.86
CA PHE A 41 9.56 0.35 -1.32
C PHE A 41 9.56 0.39 -2.84
N VAL A 42 10.29 1.36 -3.39
CA VAL A 42 10.43 1.49 -4.83
C VAL A 42 11.56 0.59 -5.31
N THR A 43 11.29 -0.17 -6.35
CA THR A 43 12.27 -1.02 -7.02
C THR A 43 12.22 -0.73 -8.50
N ALA A 44 13.07 -1.43 -9.27
CA ALA A 44 13.07 -1.28 -10.73
C ALA A 44 11.77 -1.78 -11.34
N GLU A 45 11.07 -2.63 -10.64
CA GLU A 45 9.82 -3.22 -11.11
C GLU A 45 8.66 -2.29 -10.79
N LEU A 46 7.81 -2.03 -11.75
CA LEU A 46 6.66 -1.13 -11.56
C LEU A 46 5.75 -1.68 -10.48
N ASP A 47 5.57 -0.90 -9.41
CA ASP A 47 4.69 -1.25 -8.29
C ASP A 47 4.96 -2.66 -7.75
N GLY A 48 6.17 -3.16 -7.95
CA GLY A 48 6.53 -4.51 -7.55
C GLY A 48 7.38 -4.61 -6.30
N GLY A 49 7.73 -3.48 -5.70
CA GLY A 49 8.53 -3.49 -4.49
C GLY A 49 7.77 -4.03 -3.29
N PRO A 50 8.50 -4.40 -2.24
CA PRO A 50 7.84 -5.01 -1.07
C PRO A 50 6.91 -4.03 -0.37
N VAL A 51 5.74 -4.51 -0.01
CA VAL A 51 4.69 -3.70 0.62
C VAL A 51 5.00 -3.54 2.09
N ILE A 52 4.83 -2.31 2.59
CA ILE A 52 5.08 -1.97 3.98
C ILE A 52 3.79 -1.91 4.77
N LEU A 53 2.76 -1.26 4.21
CA LEU A 53 1.50 -1.06 4.90
C LEU A 53 0.41 -0.86 3.87
N GLN A 54 -0.77 -1.42 4.13
CA GLN A 54 -1.94 -1.24 3.29
C GLN A 54 -3.10 -0.71 4.13
N ALA A 55 -3.99 0.03 3.47
CA ALA A 55 -5.25 0.41 4.07
C ALA A 55 -6.37 -0.01 3.14
N LYS A 56 -7.42 -0.58 3.70
CA LYS A 56 -8.56 -1.10 2.94
C LYS A 56 -9.74 -0.16 3.05
N VAL A 57 -10.50 -0.07 1.97
CA VAL A 57 -11.79 0.63 1.96
C VAL A 57 -12.81 -0.27 1.30
N PRO A 58 -14.09 -0.13 1.66
CA PRO A 58 -15.13 -0.90 0.99
C PRO A 58 -15.47 -0.31 -0.37
N ILE A 59 -15.98 -1.14 -1.26
CA ILE A 59 -16.62 -0.72 -2.51
C ILE A 59 -18.08 -1.11 -2.40
N PHE A 60 -18.97 -0.15 -2.57
CA PHE A 60 -20.42 -0.38 -2.52
C PHE A 60 -20.99 -0.49 -3.92
N PRO A 61 -22.15 -1.17 -4.07
CA PRO A 61 -22.66 -1.44 -5.40
C PRO A 61 -22.93 -0.23 -6.28
N ASP A 62 -23.19 0.94 -5.66
CA ASP A 62 -23.49 2.14 -6.42
C ASP A 62 -22.31 3.10 -6.48
N ASP A 63 -21.12 2.67 -6.07
CA ASP A 63 -19.92 3.51 -6.16
C ASP A 63 -19.48 3.66 -7.60
N ASP A 64 -18.92 4.85 -7.89
CA ASP A 64 -18.18 5.08 -9.12
C ASP A 64 -16.70 5.27 -8.78
N SER A 65 -15.87 5.44 -9.81
CA SER A 65 -14.44 5.54 -9.56
C SER A 65 -14.09 6.77 -8.73
N GLU A 66 -14.85 7.84 -8.86
CA GLU A 66 -14.57 9.07 -8.11
C GLU A 66 -14.85 8.89 -6.63
N SER A 67 -15.97 8.24 -6.27
CA SER A 67 -16.29 8.05 -4.84
C SER A 67 -15.30 7.09 -4.19
N VAL A 68 -14.88 6.04 -4.93
CA VAL A 68 -13.86 5.12 -4.42
C VAL A 68 -12.53 5.84 -4.27
N ALA A 69 -12.16 6.66 -5.25
CA ALA A 69 -10.89 7.39 -5.19
C ALA A 69 -10.83 8.30 -3.97
N GLU A 70 -11.92 9.01 -3.65
CA GLU A 70 -11.95 9.87 -2.48
C GLU A 70 -11.74 9.08 -1.20
N ARG A 71 -12.38 7.92 -1.12
CA ARG A 71 -12.28 7.07 0.07
C ARG A 71 -10.86 6.53 0.23
N VAL A 72 -10.23 6.13 -0.88
CA VAL A 72 -8.86 5.66 -0.86
C VAL A 72 -7.92 6.81 -0.49
N HIS A 73 -8.16 7.99 -1.05
CA HIS A 73 -7.29 9.15 -0.82
C HIS A 73 -7.24 9.51 0.66
N GLU A 74 -8.37 9.44 1.37
CA GLU A 74 -8.37 9.67 2.80
C GLU A 74 -7.46 8.69 3.54
N GLN A 75 -7.46 7.44 3.12
CA GLN A 75 -6.59 6.46 3.74
C GLN A 75 -5.13 6.70 3.40
N GLU A 76 -4.84 7.17 2.19
CA GLU A 76 -3.47 7.52 1.83
C GLU A 76 -2.92 8.58 2.78
N HIS A 77 -3.73 9.59 3.06
CA HIS A 77 -3.32 10.66 3.98
C HIS A 77 -3.10 10.15 5.40
N ARG A 78 -3.76 9.07 5.77
CA ARG A 78 -3.61 8.50 7.10
C ARG A 78 -2.35 7.65 7.22
N ILE A 79 -2.08 6.80 6.22
CA ILE A 79 -1.03 5.80 6.39
C ILE A 79 0.34 6.27 5.89
N TYR A 80 0.40 7.16 4.90
CA TYR A 80 1.69 7.55 4.34
C TYR A 80 2.56 8.27 5.37
N PRO A 81 2.04 9.25 6.13
CA PRO A 81 2.85 9.88 7.17
C PRO A 81 3.34 8.89 8.23
N LEU A 82 2.54 7.89 8.54
CA LEU A 82 2.96 6.88 9.51
C LEU A 82 4.16 6.11 9.01
N VAL A 83 4.13 5.67 7.75
CA VAL A 83 5.24 4.92 7.18
C VAL A 83 6.48 5.81 7.06
N ILE A 84 6.30 7.08 6.68
CA ILE A 84 7.42 8.00 6.60
C ILE A 84 8.08 8.17 7.98
N ARG A 85 7.26 8.24 9.03
CA ARG A 85 7.80 8.33 10.39
C ARG A 85 8.64 7.10 10.72
N TRP A 86 8.13 5.90 10.41
CA TRP A 86 8.91 4.68 10.62
C TRP A 86 10.24 4.72 9.88
N PHE A 87 10.18 5.20 8.64
CA PHE A 87 11.38 5.29 7.80
C PHE A 87 12.39 6.25 8.42
N CYS A 88 11.94 7.42 8.86
CA CYS A 88 12.82 8.41 9.45
C CYS A 88 13.37 7.98 10.80
N GLN A 89 12.70 7.05 11.47
CA GLN A 89 13.17 6.50 12.74
C GLN A 89 14.09 5.29 12.53
N ASN A 90 14.43 4.98 11.28
CA ASN A 90 15.28 3.85 10.92
C ASN A 90 14.68 2.50 11.33
N ARG A 91 13.36 2.43 11.37
CA ARG A 91 12.66 1.19 11.74
C ARG A 91 12.35 0.32 10.53
N LEU A 92 12.39 0.91 9.33
CA LEU A 92 12.08 0.18 8.10
C LEU A 92 13.37 -0.17 7.37
N GLN A 93 13.41 -1.38 6.82
CA GLN A 93 14.52 -1.86 6.00
C GLN A 93 13.96 -2.66 4.84
N GLN A 94 14.72 -2.67 3.75
CA GLN A 94 14.44 -3.56 2.63
C GLN A 94 15.59 -4.54 2.51
N ARG A 95 15.27 -5.84 2.46
CA ARG A 95 16.26 -6.88 2.25
C ARG A 95 15.78 -7.75 1.11
N SER A 96 16.47 -7.67 -0.02
CA SER A 96 16.03 -8.30 -1.26
C SER A 96 14.64 -7.84 -1.62
N ASP A 97 13.67 -8.74 -1.66
CA ASP A 97 12.29 -8.42 -1.99
C ASP A 97 11.38 -8.40 -0.76
N GLN A 98 11.96 -8.20 0.42
CA GLN A 98 11.20 -8.19 1.66
C GLN A 98 11.30 -6.85 2.34
N ALA A 99 10.21 -6.44 2.99
CA ALA A 99 10.20 -5.28 3.87
C ALA A 99 10.28 -5.76 5.31
N LEU A 100 11.06 -5.04 6.11
CA LEU A 100 11.21 -5.35 7.52
C LEU A 100 10.85 -4.13 8.36
N LEU A 101 10.13 -4.36 9.44
CA LEU A 101 9.83 -3.32 10.41
C LEU A 101 10.39 -3.78 11.75
N ASP A 102 11.27 -2.95 12.32
CA ASP A 102 11.92 -3.27 13.59
C ASP A 102 12.63 -4.63 13.55
N GLY A 103 13.19 -4.95 12.38
CA GLY A 103 13.94 -6.18 12.19
C GLY A 103 13.12 -7.41 11.88
N GLN A 104 11.80 -7.29 11.81
CA GLN A 104 10.93 -8.42 11.53
C GLN A 104 10.41 -8.34 10.11
N VAL A 105 10.47 -9.45 9.39
CA VAL A 105 9.98 -9.54 8.02
C VAL A 105 8.47 -9.37 8.01
N LEU A 106 8.00 -8.44 7.19
CA LEU A 106 6.57 -8.22 7.04
C LEU A 106 6.00 -9.23 6.05
N SER A 107 4.69 -9.45 6.15
CA SER A 107 4.01 -10.35 5.24
C SER A 107 3.98 -9.75 3.84
N LYS A 108 3.52 -10.53 2.88
CA LYS A 108 3.35 -10.14 1.50
C LYS A 108 2.54 -8.84 1.36
N HIS A 109 1.60 -8.64 2.26
CA HIS A 109 0.73 -7.45 2.24
C HIS A 109 1.17 -6.38 3.23
N GLY A 110 2.33 -6.53 3.83
CA GLY A 110 2.89 -5.53 4.72
C GLY A 110 2.47 -5.74 6.18
N TYR A 111 2.58 -4.67 6.94
CA TYR A 111 2.24 -4.70 8.36
C TYR A 111 0.73 -4.93 8.52
N ALA A 112 0.38 -5.83 9.42
CA ALA A 112 -1.02 -6.22 9.61
C ALA A 112 -1.72 -5.26 10.56
N ASP A 113 -1.79 -3.99 10.15
CA ASP A 113 -2.36 -2.94 10.98
C ASP A 113 -3.82 -3.20 11.32
N ASP A 114 -4.55 -3.76 10.38
CA ASP A 114 -5.96 -4.04 10.59
C ASP A 114 -6.20 -5.01 11.73
N ASP A 115 -5.24 -5.88 11.97
CA ASP A 115 -5.37 -6.90 13.00
C ASP A 115 -5.20 -6.34 14.40
N HIS A 116 -4.82 -5.08 14.50
CA HIS A 116 -4.55 -4.45 15.79
C HIS A 116 -5.65 -3.53 16.23
N GLN A 117 -6.76 -3.59 15.56
CA GLN A 117 -7.86 -2.67 15.86
C GLN A 117 -8.87 -3.22 16.84
N GLU A 118 -8.71 -4.46 17.21
CA GLU A 118 -9.59 -5.03 18.18
C GLU A 118 -9.39 -4.40 19.55
#